data_307ee018ffa05a001037941ebd796754
#
_entry.id   307ee018ffa05a001037941ebd796754
#
_cell.length_a   1.000
_cell.length_b   1.000
_cell.length_c   1.000
_cell.angle_alpha   90.00
_cell.angle_beta   90.00
_cell.angle_gamma   90.00
#
_symmetry.space_group_name_H-M   'P 1'
#
loop_
_entity.id
_entity.type
_entity.pdbx_description
1 polymer ?
#
loop_
_entity_poly.entity_id
_entity_poly.type
_entity_poly.pdbx_seq_one_letter_code
_entity_poly.pdbx_strand_id
1 'polypeptide(L)'
;MLLRKVQKRVQQRNSMFKYVALGLGLGVAFVLFISAKKRPTLARDGKGIARFLMGLGYSKANASGIAGNLYTESKYDPQALGDNGTSFGLAQWHKSRWDALKSWCNERNLDINSFEVQLRFIDWELNNTETRAKRELLSKTTPSESAFAFAKYYERPQVIVNERMEKAEEIYNNL
;
A
#
# COMPACT_ATOMS: atom_id res chain seq x y z
N MET A 1 -3.16 9.96 -38.66
CA MET A 1 -3.13 8.88 -37.67
C MET A 1 -1.72 8.49 -37.20
N LEU A 2 -0.71 8.53 -38.07
CA LEU A 2 0.69 8.18 -37.79
C LEU A 2 1.37 9.13 -36.78
N LEU A 3 1.20 10.44 -36.90
CA LEU A 3 1.82 11.47 -36.05
C LEU A 3 1.41 11.37 -34.56
N ARG A 4 0.19 10.98 -34.25
CA ARG A 4 -0.26 10.77 -32.86
C ARG A 4 0.38 9.54 -32.19
N LYS A 5 0.71 8.49 -32.97
CA LYS A 5 1.43 7.30 -32.47
C LYS A 5 2.88 7.62 -32.17
N VAL A 6 3.52 8.45 -32.99
CA VAL A 6 4.93 8.88 -32.79
C VAL A 6 5.02 9.80 -31.58
N GLN A 7 4.12 10.76 -31.40
CA GLN A 7 4.09 11.63 -30.21
C GLN A 7 3.88 10.87 -28.91
N LYS A 8 2.97 9.87 -28.86
CA LYS A 8 2.78 9.02 -27.67
C LYS A 8 4.05 8.20 -27.35
N ARG A 9 4.78 7.69 -28.35
CA ARG A 9 6.04 6.96 -28.12
C ARG A 9 7.17 7.88 -27.63
N VAL A 10 7.23 9.11 -28.09
CA VAL A 10 8.21 10.12 -27.61
C VAL A 10 7.90 10.52 -26.18
N GLN A 11 6.64 10.74 -25.83
CA GLN A 11 6.23 11.12 -24.47
C GLN A 11 6.43 9.95 -23.47
N GLN A 12 6.21 8.71 -23.90
CA GLN A 12 6.47 7.52 -23.08
C GLN A 12 7.98 7.26 -22.87
N ARG A 13 8.85 7.64 -23.84
CA ARG A 13 10.32 7.58 -23.68
C ARG A 13 10.86 8.68 -22.77
N ASN A 14 10.28 9.87 -22.78
CA ASN A 14 10.73 11.02 -21.97
C ASN A 14 10.37 10.88 -20.46
N SER A 15 9.38 10.07 -20.08
CA SER A 15 9.07 9.80 -18.68
C SER A 15 10.02 8.81 -18.01
N MET A 16 10.91 8.17 -18.77
CA MET A 16 11.81 7.11 -18.30
C MET A 16 13.20 7.62 -17.91
N PHE A 17 13.51 8.90 -18.14
CA PHE A 17 14.84 9.46 -17.88
C PHE A 17 14.76 10.72 -17.01
N LYS A 18 15.29 10.65 -15.79
CA LYS A 18 15.58 11.84 -14.97
C LYS A 18 17.02 12.27 -15.26
N TYR A 19 17.20 13.50 -15.71
CA TYR A 19 18.52 14.08 -15.95
C TYR A 19 19.01 14.74 -14.64
N VAL A 20 20.21 14.37 -14.20
CA VAL A 20 20.93 15.11 -13.16
C VAL A 20 22.11 15.79 -13.84
N ALA A 21 22.06 17.10 -13.95
CA ALA A 21 23.20 17.89 -14.43
C ALA A 21 24.06 18.24 -13.21
N LEU A 22 25.26 17.68 -13.11
CA LEU A 22 26.30 18.14 -12.17
C LEU A 22 27.22 19.09 -12.97
N GLY A 23 27.14 20.39 -12.66
CA GLY A 23 28.02 21.39 -13.21
C GLY A 23 29.42 21.27 -12.58
N LEU A 24 30.37 20.79 -13.36
CA LEU A 24 31.80 21.00 -13.10
C LEU A 24 32.30 22.04 -14.11
N GLY A 25 32.84 23.13 -13.61
CA GLY A 25 33.41 24.19 -14.43
C GLY A 25 34.50 23.64 -15.33
N LEU A 26 34.23 23.69 -16.59
CA LEU A 26 35.02 23.61 -17.83
C LEU A 26 34.24 22.74 -18.85
N GLY A 27 33.29 23.34 -19.55
CA GLY A 27 32.87 23.07 -20.92
C GLY A 27 32.48 21.64 -21.38
N VAL A 28 32.33 20.64 -20.48
CA VAL A 28 31.91 19.29 -20.86
C VAL A 28 30.76 18.86 -19.95
N ALA A 29 29.53 18.89 -20.48
CA ALA A 29 28.37 18.32 -19.82
C ALA A 29 28.43 16.78 -19.83
N PHE A 30 28.76 16.16 -18.72
CA PHE A 30 28.67 14.70 -18.58
C PHE A 30 27.22 14.34 -18.26
N VAL A 31 26.49 13.81 -19.22
CA VAL A 31 25.13 13.30 -19.04
C VAL A 31 25.22 11.87 -18.52
N LEU A 32 25.07 11.71 -17.22
CA LEU A 32 24.90 10.38 -16.62
C LEU A 32 23.48 9.86 -16.89
N PHE A 33 23.35 8.85 -17.71
CA PHE A 33 22.11 8.10 -17.89
C PHE A 33 21.93 7.15 -16.70
N ILE A 34 21.15 7.55 -15.72
CA ILE A 34 20.71 6.64 -14.66
C ILE A 34 19.49 5.89 -15.19
N SER A 35 19.71 4.65 -15.62
CA SER A 35 18.59 3.74 -15.92
C SER A 35 17.81 3.50 -14.63
N ALA A 36 16.60 4.06 -14.55
CA ALA A 36 15.69 3.76 -13.45
C ALA A 36 15.32 2.27 -13.56
N LYS A 37 15.92 1.42 -12.72
CA LYS A 37 15.46 0.03 -12.57
C LYS A 37 13.97 0.08 -12.31
N LYS A 38 13.16 -0.54 -13.19
CA LYS A 38 11.71 -0.71 -12.99
C LYS A 38 11.53 -1.37 -11.64
N ARG A 39 10.90 -0.69 -10.69
CA ARG A 39 10.62 -1.29 -9.38
C ARG A 39 9.78 -2.54 -9.63
N PRO A 40 10.11 -3.68 -9.01
CA PRO A 40 9.29 -4.87 -9.15
C PRO A 40 7.85 -4.53 -8.75
N THR A 41 6.90 -4.99 -9.54
CA THR A 41 5.47 -4.81 -9.23
C THR A 41 5.18 -5.50 -7.92
N LEU A 42 4.55 -4.79 -6.98
CA LEU A 42 4.15 -5.36 -5.69
C LEU A 42 3.16 -6.51 -5.93
N ALA A 43 3.47 -7.69 -5.42
CA ALA A 43 2.58 -8.85 -5.52
C ALA A 43 1.28 -8.59 -4.72
N ARG A 44 0.13 -8.86 -5.35
CA ARG A 44 -1.21 -8.69 -4.74
C ARG A 44 -1.58 -9.96 -3.97
N ASP A 45 -0.76 -10.30 -2.99
CA ASP A 45 -1.00 -11.42 -2.08
C ASP A 45 -0.52 -11.07 -0.66
N GLY A 46 -0.81 -11.92 0.30
CA GLY A 46 -0.46 -11.69 1.70
C GLY A 46 1.03 -11.51 1.93
N LYS A 47 1.88 -12.25 1.20
CA LYS A 47 3.35 -12.15 1.32
C LYS A 47 3.85 -10.82 0.74
N GLY A 48 3.30 -10.38 -0.39
CA GLY A 48 3.62 -9.10 -0.99
C GLY A 48 3.28 -7.94 -0.05
N ILE A 49 2.07 -7.95 0.53
CA ILE A 49 1.65 -6.98 1.53
C ILE A 49 2.60 -6.97 2.74
N ALA A 50 2.86 -8.16 3.30
CA ALA A 50 3.71 -8.25 4.49
C ALA A 50 5.14 -7.74 4.22
N ARG A 51 5.76 -8.11 3.08
CA ARG A 51 7.07 -7.59 2.69
C ARG A 51 7.06 -6.07 2.48
N PHE A 52 6.00 -5.54 1.87
CA PHE A 52 5.85 -4.10 1.70
C PHE A 52 5.80 -3.37 3.05
N LEU A 53 4.96 -3.85 3.98
CA LEU A 53 4.83 -3.27 5.33
C LEU A 53 6.12 -3.43 6.15
N MET A 54 6.82 -4.56 6.04
CA MET A 54 8.15 -4.72 6.65
C MET A 54 9.15 -3.69 6.11
N GLY A 55 9.07 -3.35 4.82
CA GLY A 55 9.84 -2.26 4.21
C GLY A 55 9.49 -0.87 4.77
N LEU A 56 8.32 -0.69 5.38
CA LEU A 56 7.91 0.51 6.11
C LEU A 56 8.27 0.48 7.60
N GLY A 57 8.91 -0.60 8.09
CA GLY A 57 9.39 -0.74 9.46
C GLY A 57 8.50 -1.56 10.40
N TYR A 58 7.42 -2.17 9.92
CA TYR A 58 6.63 -3.11 10.73
C TYR A 58 7.39 -4.41 10.96
N SER A 59 7.22 -5.03 12.13
CA SER A 59 7.74 -6.38 12.37
C SER A 59 7.05 -7.40 11.44
N LYS A 60 7.69 -8.56 11.24
CA LYS A 60 7.09 -9.66 10.48
C LYS A 60 5.70 -10.03 11.04
N ALA A 61 5.56 -10.09 12.36
CA ALA A 61 4.29 -10.41 13.04
C ALA A 61 3.22 -9.34 12.75
N ASN A 62 3.53 -8.05 12.92
CA ASN A 62 2.58 -6.97 12.68
C ASN A 62 2.17 -6.89 11.20
N ALA A 63 3.12 -7.01 10.28
CA ALA A 63 2.88 -7.00 8.84
C ALA A 63 1.97 -8.17 8.41
N SER A 64 2.21 -9.37 8.94
CA SER A 64 1.36 -10.54 8.69
C SER A 64 -0.05 -10.35 9.27
N GLY A 65 -0.15 -9.76 10.46
CA GLY A 65 -1.44 -9.45 11.11
C GLY A 65 -2.29 -8.50 10.27
N ILE A 66 -1.69 -7.42 9.75
CA ILE A 66 -2.38 -6.50 8.82
C ILE A 66 -2.82 -7.26 7.57
N ALA A 67 -1.90 -8.01 6.93
CA ALA A 67 -2.20 -8.73 5.70
C ALA A 67 -3.32 -9.76 5.87
N GLY A 68 -3.38 -10.47 7.03
CA GLY A 68 -4.47 -11.39 7.36
C GLY A 68 -5.83 -10.69 7.41
N ASN A 69 -5.90 -9.49 7.97
CA ASN A 69 -7.12 -8.68 7.99
C ASN A 69 -7.55 -8.27 6.57
N LEU A 70 -6.63 -7.74 5.76
CA LEU A 70 -6.94 -7.29 4.40
C LEU A 70 -7.42 -8.44 3.51
N TYR A 71 -7.01 -9.69 3.79
CA TYR A 71 -7.60 -10.86 3.13
C TYR A 71 -9.08 -11.00 3.47
N THR A 72 -9.46 -10.90 4.73
CA THR A 72 -10.85 -11.03 5.17
C THR A 72 -11.71 -9.87 4.65
N GLU A 73 -11.17 -8.65 4.61
CA GLU A 73 -11.89 -7.47 4.13
C GLU A 73 -12.18 -7.51 2.63
N SER A 74 -11.19 -7.82 1.81
CA SER A 74 -11.30 -7.59 0.36
C SER A 74 -10.70 -8.69 -0.52
N LYS A 75 -10.15 -9.76 0.07
CA LYS A 75 -9.31 -10.73 -0.65
C LYS A 75 -8.17 -10.07 -1.44
N TYR A 76 -7.67 -8.93 -0.92
CA TYR A 76 -6.62 -8.09 -1.51
C TYR A 76 -7.04 -7.33 -2.79
N ASP A 77 -8.33 -7.13 -3.00
CA ASP A 77 -8.82 -6.34 -4.12
C ASP A 77 -8.95 -4.84 -3.73
N PRO A 78 -8.15 -3.93 -4.33
CA PRO A 78 -8.25 -2.51 -4.07
C PRO A 78 -9.54 -1.86 -4.64
N GLN A 79 -10.32 -2.59 -5.40
CA GLN A 79 -11.59 -2.14 -5.97
C GLN A 79 -12.80 -2.85 -5.36
N ALA A 80 -12.59 -3.62 -4.28
CA ALA A 80 -13.67 -4.31 -3.60
C ALA A 80 -14.77 -3.35 -3.13
N LEU A 81 -16.02 -3.77 -3.33
CA LEU A 81 -17.22 -3.10 -2.83
C LEU A 81 -17.95 -4.05 -1.88
N GLY A 82 -18.09 -3.66 -0.63
CA GLY A 82 -18.80 -4.41 0.41
C GLY A 82 -20.00 -3.64 0.96
N ASP A 83 -20.71 -4.24 1.88
CA ASP A 83 -21.83 -3.67 2.61
C ASP A 83 -22.86 -2.96 1.70
N ASN A 84 -23.29 -3.64 0.63
CA ASN A 84 -24.19 -3.08 -0.39
C ASN A 84 -23.69 -1.76 -1.02
N GLY A 85 -22.35 -1.63 -1.20
CA GLY A 85 -21.73 -0.48 -1.83
C GLY A 85 -21.38 0.68 -0.88
N THR A 86 -21.29 0.42 0.42
CA THR A 86 -20.93 1.44 1.43
C THR A 86 -19.54 1.27 2.02
N SER A 87 -18.85 0.16 1.71
CA SER A 87 -17.46 -0.14 2.08
C SER A 87 -16.59 -0.32 0.84
N PHE A 88 -15.35 0.18 0.86
CA PHE A 88 -14.55 0.33 -0.34
C PHE A 88 -13.09 -0.12 -0.14
N GLY A 89 -12.52 -0.76 -1.16
CA GLY A 89 -11.09 -1.03 -1.30
C GLY A 89 -10.53 -2.05 -0.31
N LEU A 90 -9.20 -2.04 -0.14
CA LEU A 90 -8.45 -3.07 0.58
C LEU A 90 -8.91 -3.27 2.03
N ALA A 91 -9.16 -2.20 2.77
CA ALA A 91 -9.56 -2.23 4.16
C ALA A 91 -11.06 -1.94 4.34
N GLN A 92 -11.85 -2.08 3.29
CA GLN A 92 -13.30 -1.86 3.31
C GLN A 92 -13.70 -0.57 4.06
N TRP A 93 -13.01 0.52 3.69
CA TRP A 93 -13.26 1.83 4.31
C TRP A 93 -14.70 2.29 4.12
N HIS A 94 -15.38 2.64 5.20
CA HIS A 94 -16.66 3.35 5.15
C HIS A 94 -16.48 4.77 4.62
N LYS A 95 -17.60 5.40 4.21
CA LYS A 95 -17.63 6.65 3.45
C LYS A 95 -16.69 7.74 3.97
N SER A 96 -16.65 8.00 5.26
CA SER A 96 -15.82 9.09 5.82
C SER A 96 -14.32 8.84 5.63
N ARG A 97 -13.85 7.61 5.89
CA ARG A 97 -12.45 7.22 5.69
C ARG A 97 -12.11 7.09 4.20
N TRP A 98 -13.06 6.61 3.39
CA TRP A 98 -12.91 6.58 1.93
C TRP A 98 -12.77 7.98 1.32
N ASP A 99 -13.56 8.95 1.79
CA ASP A 99 -13.45 10.35 1.35
C ASP A 99 -12.12 10.97 1.81
N ALA A 100 -11.59 10.59 2.99
CA ALA A 100 -10.26 10.98 3.43
C ALA A 100 -9.16 10.41 2.50
N LEU A 101 -9.26 9.13 2.09
CA LEU A 101 -8.35 8.52 1.11
C LEU A 101 -8.41 9.26 -0.24
N LYS A 102 -9.61 9.62 -0.73
CA LYS A 102 -9.75 10.42 -1.96
C LYS A 102 -9.02 11.75 -1.85
N SER A 103 -9.23 12.49 -0.76
CA SER A 103 -8.56 13.77 -0.53
C SER A 103 -7.05 13.61 -0.46
N TRP A 104 -6.57 12.59 0.29
CA TRP A 104 -5.15 12.28 0.41
C TRP A 104 -4.50 11.93 -0.94
N CYS A 105 -5.22 11.20 -1.81
CA CYS A 105 -4.78 10.87 -3.16
C CYS A 105 -4.76 12.11 -4.07
N ASN A 106 -5.81 12.93 -4.04
CA ASN A 106 -5.92 14.12 -4.88
C ASN A 106 -4.78 15.12 -4.59
N GLU A 107 -4.48 15.39 -3.31
CA GLU A 107 -3.39 16.27 -2.90
C GLU A 107 -2.01 15.80 -3.41
N ARG A 108 -1.87 14.51 -3.70
CA ARG A 108 -0.59 13.87 -4.08
C ARG A 108 -0.55 13.40 -5.52
N ASN A 109 -1.63 13.65 -6.28
CA ASN A 109 -1.81 13.17 -7.65
C ASN A 109 -1.58 11.65 -7.78
N LEU A 110 -2.20 10.86 -6.86
CA LEU A 110 -2.09 9.42 -6.80
C LEU A 110 -3.39 8.76 -7.29
N ASP A 111 -3.25 7.54 -7.87
CA ASP A 111 -4.41 6.73 -8.26
C ASP A 111 -4.97 5.99 -7.04
N ILE A 112 -6.23 6.31 -6.67
CA ILE A 112 -6.94 5.70 -5.54
C ILE A 112 -7.13 4.18 -5.72
N ASN A 113 -7.20 3.68 -6.95
CA ASN A 113 -7.37 2.26 -7.25
C ASN A 113 -6.03 1.48 -7.21
N SER A 114 -4.93 2.18 -6.98
CA SER A 114 -3.63 1.54 -6.86
C SER A 114 -3.51 0.76 -5.55
N PHE A 115 -3.18 -0.52 -5.67
CA PHE A 115 -2.94 -1.43 -4.55
C PHE A 115 -1.87 -0.88 -3.58
N GLU A 116 -0.75 -0.41 -4.11
CA GLU A 116 0.33 0.18 -3.30
C GLU A 116 -0.11 1.48 -2.62
N VAL A 117 -0.89 2.31 -3.30
CA VAL A 117 -1.38 3.60 -2.75
C VAL A 117 -2.29 3.35 -1.55
N GLN A 118 -3.18 2.37 -1.62
CA GLN A 118 -4.05 2.02 -0.51
C GLN A 118 -3.29 1.44 0.69
N LEU A 119 -2.25 0.63 0.47
CA LEU A 119 -1.36 0.18 1.55
C LEU A 119 -0.60 1.34 2.21
N ARG A 120 -0.14 2.32 1.43
CA ARG A 120 0.48 3.54 1.96
C ARG A 120 -0.50 4.39 2.76
N PHE A 121 -1.77 4.41 2.37
CA PHE A 121 -2.79 5.12 3.12
C PHE A 121 -3.10 4.43 4.46
N ILE A 122 -3.13 3.09 4.53
CA ILE A 122 -3.21 2.36 5.81
C ILE A 122 -2.07 2.77 6.75
N ASP A 123 -0.84 2.80 6.25
CA ASP A 123 0.30 3.25 7.04
C ASP A 123 0.15 4.72 7.47
N TRP A 124 -0.32 5.59 6.57
CA TRP A 124 -0.59 6.99 6.90
C TRP A 124 -1.66 7.13 7.98
N GLU A 125 -2.80 6.40 7.90
CA GLU A 125 -3.82 6.42 8.94
C GLU A 125 -3.25 5.97 10.29
N LEU A 126 -2.51 4.87 10.32
CA LEU A 126 -1.87 4.37 11.54
C LEU A 126 -0.91 5.40 12.16
N ASN A 127 -0.28 6.23 11.35
CA ASN A 127 0.64 7.28 11.83
C ASN A 127 -0.04 8.59 12.22
N ASN A 128 -1.28 8.84 11.76
CA ASN A 128 -1.93 10.15 11.89
C ASN A 128 -3.30 10.08 12.59
N THR A 129 -4.24 9.33 12.07
CA THR A 129 -5.63 9.30 12.55
C THR A 129 -5.95 8.09 13.40
N GLU A 130 -5.28 6.95 13.17
CA GLU A 130 -5.49 5.69 13.86
C GLU A 130 -4.31 5.33 14.81
N THR A 131 -3.76 6.33 15.48
CA THR A 131 -2.54 6.18 16.32
C THR A 131 -2.73 5.21 17.49
N ARG A 132 -3.95 5.07 18.01
CA ARG A 132 -4.28 4.05 19.02
C ARG A 132 -4.14 2.65 18.41
N ALA A 133 -4.69 2.43 17.22
CA ALA A 133 -4.57 1.15 16.53
C ALA A 133 -3.11 0.79 16.27
N LYS A 134 -2.29 1.76 15.86
CA LYS A 134 -0.84 1.58 15.69
C LYS A 134 -0.17 1.14 16.99
N ARG A 135 -0.39 1.86 18.09
CA ARG A 135 0.21 1.53 19.38
C ARG A 135 -0.14 0.11 19.83
N GLU A 136 -1.43 -0.26 19.75
CA GLU A 136 -1.90 -1.58 20.12
C GLU A 136 -1.30 -2.68 19.23
N LEU A 137 -1.22 -2.44 17.91
CA LEU A 137 -0.59 -3.34 16.95
C LEU A 137 0.90 -3.55 17.26
N LEU A 138 1.66 -2.46 17.45
CA LEU A 138 3.10 -2.53 17.68
C LEU A 138 3.48 -3.18 19.03
N SER A 139 2.54 -3.28 19.97
CA SER A 139 2.75 -3.99 21.25
C SER A 139 2.69 -5.51 21.10
N LYS A 140 2.30 -6.05 19.92
CA LYS A 140 2.13 -7.49 19.70
C LYS A 140 3.34 -8.10 19.03
N THR A 141 3.66 -9.33 19.44
CA THR A 141 4.84 -10.05 18.97
C THR A 141 4.50 -11.29 18.12
N THR A 142 3.25 -11.73 18.14
CA THR A 142 2.77 -12.85 17.32
C THR A 142 1.85 -12.37 16.19
N PRO A 143 1.78 -13.07 15.04
CA PRO A 143 0.90 -12.68 13.94
C PRO A 143 -0.58 -12.75 14.33
N SER A 144 -0.99 -13.71 15.15
CA SER A 144 -2.37 -13.86 15.62
C SER A 144 -2.81 -12.69 16.50
N GLU A 145 -2.02 -12.33 17.51
CA GLU A 145 -2.31 -11.16 18.35
C GLU A 145 -2.28 -9.85 17.56
N SER A 146 -1.37 -9.74 16.60
CA SER A 146 -1.28 -8.58 15.69
C SER A 146 -2.56 -8.46 14.84
N ALA A 147 -3.04 -9.59 14.28
CA ALA A 147 -4.28 -9.62 13.52
C ALA A 147 -5.49 -9.24 14.37
N PHE A 148 -5.58 -9.78 15.59
CA PHE A 148 -6.64 -9.42 16.52
C PHE A 148 -6.60 -7.93 16.90
N ALA A 149 -5.42 -7.39 17.20
CA ALA A 149 -5.27 -5.98 17.54
C ALA A 149 -5.66 -5.07 16.37
N PHE A 150 -5.24 -5.40 15.16
CA PHE A 150 -5.60 -4.62 13.97
C PHE A 150 -7.12 -4.69 13.72
N ALA A 151 -7.72 -5.88 13.77
CA ALA A 151 -9.18 -6.02 13.67
C ALA A 151 -9.90 -5.16 14.70
N LYS A 152 -9.50 -5.26 15.97
CA LYS A 152 -10.20 -4.59 17.09
C LYS A 152 -10.09 -3.06 17.05
N TYR A 153 -8.92 -2.53 16.69
CA TYR A 153 -8.64 -1.10 16.86
C TYR A 153 -8.66 -0.32 15.56
N TYR A 154 -8.40 -0.97 14.41
CA TYR A 154 -8.37 -0.33 13.10
C TYR A 154 -9.60 -0.64 12.26
N GLU A 155 -9.95 -1.93 12.05
CA GLU A 155 -11.12 -2.32 11.22
C GLU A 155 -12.44 -2.15 12.00
N ARG A 156 -12.47 -2.56 13.26
CA ARG A 156 -13.62 -2.46 14.16
C ARG A 156 -14.89 -3.15 13.64
N PRO A 157 -14.80 -4.40 13.15
CA PRO A 157 -15.95 -5.16 12.69
C PRO A 157 -16.88 -5.48 13.87
N GLN A 158 -18.16 -5.75 13.58
CA GLN A 158 -19.13 -6.19 14.60
C GLN A 158 -18.69 -7.51 15.26
N VAL A 159 -18.11 -8.42 14.47
CA VAL A 159 -17.57 -9.71 14.93
C VAL A 159 -16.17 -9.90 14.38
N ILE A 160 -15.21 -10.23 15.26
CA ILE A 160 -13.85 -10.60 14.85
C ILE A 160 -13.83 -12.10 14.58
N VAL A 161 -13.68 -12.47 13.31
CA VAL A 161 -13.64 -13.87 12.87
C VAL A 161 -12.22 -14.43 12.91
N ASN A 162 -12.09 -15.74 13.20
CA ASN A 162 -10.79 -16.42 13.33
C ASN A 162 -9.98 -16.44 12.03
N GLU A 163 -10.64 -16.41 10.86
CA GLU A 163 -9.99 -16.37 9.54
C GLU A 163 -8.85 -15.33 9.48
N ARG A 164 -9.00 -14.20 10.17
CA ARG A 164 -7.99 -13.12 10.21
C ARG A 164 -6.68 -13.59 10.84
N MET A 165 -6.78 -14.27 11.97
CA MET A 165 -5.64 -14.80 12.72
C MET A 165 -5.01 -15.99 12.01
N GLU A 166 -5.82 -16.92 11.51
CA GLU A 166 -5.35 -18.07 10.73
C GLU A 166 -4.60 -17.64 9.47
N LYS A 167 -5.13 -16.65 8.75
CA LYS A 167 -4.46 -16.11 7.55
C LYS A 167 -3.17 -15.38 7.93
N ALA A 168 -3.13 -14.67 9.04
CA ALA A 168 -1.90 -14.02 9.53
C ALA A 168 -0.82 -15.03 9.86
N GLU A 169 -1.15 -16.15 10.53
CA GLU A 169 -0.22 -17.25 10.82
C GLU A 169 0.28 -17.92 9.52
N GLU A 170 -0.63 -18.21 8.58
CA GLU A 170 -0.26 -18.76 7.26
C GLU A 170 0.77 -17.87 6.56
N ILE A 171 0.51 -16.56 6.50
CA ILE A 171 1.41 -15.60 5.85
C ILE A 171 2.76 -15.57 6.58
N TYR A 172 2.72 -15.46 7.90
CA TYR A 172 3.93 -15.42 8.73
C TYR A 172 4.82 -16.64 8.51
N ASN A 173 4.25 -17.84 8.50
CA ASN A 173 5.01 -19.08 8.35
C ASN A 173 5.59 -19.27 6.93
N ASN A 174 5.05 -18.54 5.94
CA ASN A 174 5.45 -18.64 4.53
C ASN A 174 6.30 -17.45 4.03
N LEU A 175 6.66 -16.49 4.89
CA LEU A 175 7.56 -15.37 4.58
C LEU A 175 9.02 -15.76 4.72
#